data_629641baa8f165bd3d9a5e99babc7810
#
_entry.id   629641baa8f165bd3d9a5e99babc7810
#
_cell.length_a   1.000
_cell.length_b   1.000
_cell.length_c   1.000
_cell.angle_alpha   90.00
_cell.angle_beta   90.00
_cell.angle_gamma   90.00
#
_symmetry.space_group_name_H-M   'P 1'
#
loop_
_entity.id
_entity.type
_entity.pdbx_description
1 polymer ?
#
loop_
_entity_poly.entity_id
_entity_poly.type
_entity_poly.pdbx_seq_one_letter_code
_entity_poly.pdbx_strand_id
1 'polypeptide(L)'
;MQIFQATLAHIEETSRLFDAYRQFYGQAPDRDEATRFIGERLQGADSVIFLARNEAGECAGFVQLYPAFSSVAMKRMWYLNDLY
;
A
#
# COMPACT_ATOMS: atom_id res chain seq x y z
N MET A 1 -7.08 17.49 0.08
CA MET A 1 -6.51 16.12 0.12
C MET A 1 -5.40 16.00 -0.90
N GLN A 2 -4.29 15.43 -0.49
CA GLN A 2 -3.13 15.24 -1.35
C GLN A 2 -2.91 13.75 -1.59
N ILE A 3 -2.75 13.36 -2.85
CA ILE A 3 -2.44 11.97 -3.23
C ILE A 3 -1.00 11.95 -3.72
N PHE A 4 -0.21 11.00 -3.23
CA PHE A 4 1.19 10.88 -3.63
C PHE A 4 1.67 9.43 -3.52
N GLN A 5 2.71 9.12 -4.27
CA GLN A 5 3.28 7.77 -4.25
C GLN A 5 4.16 7.59 -3.02
N ALA A 6 3.95 6.50 -2.29
CA ALA A 6 4.74 6.18 -1.12
C ALA A 6 6.15 5.72 -1.50
N THR A 7 7.12 6.11 -0.69
CA THR A 7 8.50 5.64 -0.75
C THR A 7 8.90 5.09 0.62
N LEU A 8 10.12 4.62 0.78
CA LEU A 8 10.63 4.17 2.08
C LEU A 8 10.54 5.25 3.15
N ALA A 9 10.57 6.53 2.75
CA ALA A 9 10.40 7.64 3.69
C ALA A 9 9.01 7.64 4.36
N HIS A 10 8.04 6.93 3.78
CA HIS A 10 6.66 6.88 4.28
C HIS A 10 6.31 5.53 4.91
N ILE A 11 7.31 4.71 5.25
CA ILE A 11 7.09 3.34 5.73
C ILE A 11 6.24 3.29 7.00
N GLU A 12 6.43 4.22 7.93
CA GLU A 12 5.67 4.28 9.19
C GLU A 12 4.18 4.48 8.94
N GLU A 13 3.86 5.49 8.14
CA GLU A 13 2.47 5.84 7.83
C GLU A 13 1.80 4.73 7.04
N THR A 14 2.51 4.19 6.05
CA THR A 14 1.98 3.12 5.19
C THR A 14 1.73 1.84 5.99
N SER A 15 2.68 1.47 6.85
CA SER A 15 2.55 0.26 7.67
C SER A 15 1.40 0.36 8.66
N ARG A 16 1.20 1.53 9.24
CA ARG A 16 0.08 1.78 10.14
C ARG A 16 -1.26 1.58 9.44
N LEU A 17 -1.40 2.17 8.27
CA LEU A 17 -2.63 2.03 7.49
C LEU A 17 -2.84 0.59 7.00
N PHE A 18 -1.77 -0.07 6.58
CA PHE A 18 -1.83 -1.44 6.12
C PHE A 18 -2.26 -2.39 7.24
N ASP A 19 -1.72 -2.22 8.45
CA ASP A 19 -2.12 -3.04 9.58
C ASP A 19 -3.57 -2.80 9.98
N ALA A 20 -4.04 -1.54 9.93
CA ALA A 20 -5.43 -1.20 10.17
C ALA A 20 -6.37 -1.85 9.13
N TYR A 21 -5.95 -1.85 7.88
CA TYR A 21 -6.66 -2.50 6.79
C TYR A 21 -6.79 -4.01 7.01
N ARG A 22 -5.72 -4.68 7.43
CA ARG A 22 -5.74 -6.10 7.76
C ARG A 22 -6.73 -6.39 8.89
N GLN A 23 -6.75 -5.54 9.91
CA GLN A 23 -7.68 -5.67 11.03
C GLN A 23 -9.13 -5.50 10.58
N PHE A 24 -9.39 -4.59 9.65
CA PHE A 24 -10.70 -4.42 9.07
C PHE A 24 -11.20 -5.71 8.42
N TYR A 25 -10.29 -6.51 7.87
CA TYR A 25 -10.61 -7.82 7.27
C TYR A 25 -10.48 -8.98 8.27
N GLY A 26 -10.45 -8.70 9.56
CA GLY A 26 -10.50 -9.72 10.62
C GLY A 26 -9.16 -10.30 11.03
N GLN A 27 -8.06 -9.74 10.54
CA GLN A 27 -6.73 -10.21 10.95
C GLN A 27 -6.33 -9.60 12.31
N ALA A 28 -5.51 -10.33 13.05
CA ALA A 28 -4.97 -9.81 14.31
C ALA A 28 -3.98 -8.67 14.02
N PRO A 29 -3.87 -7.68 14.93
CA PRO A 29 -2.85 -6.65 14.81
C PRO A 29 -1.46 -7.27 14.77
N ASP A 30 -0.63 -6.81 13.86
CA ASP A 30 0.77 -7.26 13.75
C ASP A 30 1.58 -6.18 13.05
N ARG A 31 1.90 -5.12 13.79
CA ARG A 31 2.57 -3.94 13.24
C ARG A 31 3.97 -4.25 12.74
N ASP A 32 4.69 -5.13 13.44
CA ASP A 32 6.06 -5.47 13.05
C ASP A 32 6.09 -6.22 11.71
N GLU A 33 5.21 -7.20 11.55
CA GLU A 33 5.11 -7.94 10.29
C GLU A 33 4.59 -7.05 9.16
N ALA A 34 3.64 -6.17 9.45
CA ALA A 34 3.14 -5.21 8.47
C ALA A 34 4.26 -4.30 7.97
N THR A 35 5.10 -3.81 8.89
CA THR A 35 6.24 -2.96 8.55
C THR A 35 7.23 -3.71 7.68
N ARG A 36 7.52 -4.97 8.01
CA ARG A 36 8.41 -5.82 7.24
C ARG A 36 7.88 -6.03 5.82
N PHE A 37 6.61 -6.39 5.70
CA PHE A 37 5.98 -6.66 4.40
C PHE A 37 5.99 -5.41 3.51
N ILE A 38 5.55 -4.28 4.05
CA ILE A 38 5.51 -3.01 3.31
C ILE A 38 6.92 -2.55 2.95
N GLY A 39 7.86 -2.71 3.87
CA GLY A 39 9.27 -2.35 3.62
C GLY A 39 9.85 -3.13 2.45
N GLU A 40 9.57 -4.42 2.36
CA GLU A 40 10.02 -5.25 1.25
C GLU A 40 9.38 -4.80 -0.08
N ARG A 41 8.09 -4.43 -0.07
CA ARG A 41 7.43 -3.93 -1.28
C ARG A 41 8.05 -2.62 -1.75
N LEU A 42 8.26 -1.69 -0.84
CA LEU A 42 8.82 -0.38 -1.17
C LEU A 42 10.27 -0.48 -1.63
N GLN A 43 11.07 -1.31 -0.96
CA GLN A 43 12.48 -1.48 -1.29
C GLN A 43 12.67 -2.23 -2.61
N GLY A 44 11.88 -3.28 -2.82
CA GLY A 44 11.96 -4.11 -4.03
C GLY A 44 11.25 -3.51 -5.23
N ALA A 45 10.45 -2.46 -5.04
CA ALA A 45 9.65 -1.83 -6.08
C ALA A 45 8.78 -2.85 -6.84
N ASP A 46 8.26 -3.86 -6.12
CA ASP A 46 7.43 -4.91 -6.70
C ASP A 46 5.93 -4.64 -6.53
N SER A 47 5.60 -3.48 -6.04
CA SER A 47 4.25 -2.93 -6.03
C SER A 47 4.32 -1.41 -6.10
N VAL A 48 3.17 -0.77 -6.31
CA VAL A 48 3.05 0.69 -6.27
C VAL A 48 2.01 1.03 -5.21
N ILE A 49 2.37 1.89 -4.29
CA ILE A 49 1.50 2.31 -3.20
C ILE A 49 1.29 3.81 -3.29
N PHE A 50 0.03 4.25 -3.27
CA PHE A 50 -0.33 5.65 -3.16
C PHE A 50 -0.96 5.90 -1.81
N LEU A 51 -0.62 7.03 -1.22
CA LEU A 51 -1.17 7.49 0.06
C LEU A 51 -2.04 8.71 -0.16
N ALA A 52 -3.08 8.84 0.65
CA ALA A 52 -3.93 10.01 0.68
C ALA A 52 -3.71 10.75 2.00
N ARG A 53 -3.24 11.98 1.92
CA ARG A 53 -3.02 12.83 3.08
C ARG A 53 -4.15 13.85 3.18
N ASN A 54 -4.76 13.95 4.36
CA ASN A 54 -5.85 14.90 4.60
C ASN A 54 -5.31 16.31 4.90
N GLU A 55 -6.21 17.25 5.12
CA GLU A 55 -5.85 18.65 5.39
C GLU A 55 -5.11 18.83 6.70
N ALA A 56 -5.27 17.92 7.64
CA ALA A 56 -4.53 17.94 8.90
C ALA A 56 -3.10 17.40 8.76
N GLY A 57 -2.72 16.96 7.56
CA GLY A 57 -1.38 16.43 7.30
C GLY A 57 -1.23 14.95 7.66
N GLU A 58 -2.32 14.25 7.94
CA GLU A 58 -2.29 12.84 8.31
C GLU A 58 -2.62 11.96 7.10
N CYS A 59 -1.92 10.84 6.96
CA CYS A 59 -2.27 9.84 5.96
C CYS A 59 -3.52 9.10 6.41
N ALA A 60 -4.58 9.22 5.63
CA ALA A 60 -5.91 8.73 5.96
C ALA A 60 -6.34 7.52 5.11
N GLY A 61 -5.59 7.20 4.07
CA GLY A 61 -5.92 6.07 3.22
C GLY A 61 -4.77 5.67 2.31
N PHE A 62 -4.88 4.50 1.72
CA PHE A 62 -3.88 4.01 0.77
C PHE A 62 -4.50 3.11 -0.28
N VAL A 63 -3.79 2.97 -1.40
CA VAL A 63 -4.09 1.97 -2.41
C VAL A 63 -2.78 1.28 -2.78
N GLN A 64 -2.85 -0.04 -2.97
CA GLN A 64 -1.71 -0.81 -3.43
C GLN A 64 -2.05 -1.55 -4.72
N LEU A 65 -1.17 -1.42 -5.71
CA LEU A 65 -1.31 -2.02 -7.02
C LEU A 65 -0.13 -2.97 -7.24
N TYR A 66 -0.44 -4.18 -7.72
CA TYR A 66 0.59 -5.14 -8.08
C TYR A 66 0.71 -5.23 -9.60
N PRO A 67 1.95 -5.27 -10.13
CA PRO A 67 2.13 -5.50 -11.56
C PRO A 67 1.73 -6.92 -11.93
N ALA A 68 1.07 -7.05 -13.06
CA ALA A 68 0.61 -8.33 -13.59
C ALA A 68 0.64 -8.28 -15.11
N PHE A 69 0.20 -9.36 -15.74
CA PHE A 69 0.10 -9.43 -17.18
C PHE A 69 -1.29 -9.88 -17.58
N SER A 70 -1.82 -9.28 -18.64
CA SER A 70 -3.01 -9.78 -19.30
C SER A 70 -2.58 -10.67 -20.46
N SER A 71 -2.81 -11.96 -20.36
CA SER A 71 -2.44 -12.90 -21.43
C SER A 71 -3.24 -12.65 -22.69
N VAL A 72 -4.54 -12.37 -22.57
CA VAL A 72 -5.41 -12.11 -23.72
C VAL A 72 -4.94 -10.87 -24.49
N ALA A 73 -4.61 -9.78 -23.77
CA ALA A 73 -4.14 -8.56 -24.42
C ALA A 73 -2.64 -8.60 -24.74
N MET A 74 -1.91 -9.57 -24.21
CA MET A 74 -0.44 -9.69 -24.35
C MET A 74 0.27 -8.41 -23.89
N LYS A 75 -0.19 -7.85 -22.77
CA LYS A 75 0.31 -6.58 -22.24
C LYS A 75 0.44 -6.63 -20.73
N ARG A 76 1.26 -5.73 -20.18
CA ARG A 76 1.30 -5.48 -18.74
C ARG A 76 -0.01 -4.85 -18.28
N MET A 77 -0.37 -5.12 -17.04
CA MET A 77 -1.50 -4.50 -16.37
C MET A 77 -1.17 -4.25 -14.92
N TRP A 78 -1.98 -3.44 -14.27
CA TRP A 78 -1.92 -3.23 -12.83
C TRP A 78 -3.14 -3.86 -12.19
N TYR A 79 -2.90 -4.60 -11.12
CA TYR A 79 -3.96 -5.20 -10.32
C TYR A 79 -4.14 -4.39 -9.06
N LEU A 80 -5.30 -3.74 -8.90
CA LEU A 80 -5.63 -3.03 -7.68
C LEU A 80 -6.03 -4.07 -6.63
N ASN A 81 -5.14 -4.32 -5.69
CA ASN A 81 -5.33 -5.40 -4.71
C ASN A 81 -5.86 -4.86 -3.38
N ASP A 82 -5.40 -3.70 -2.94
CA ASP A 82 -5.74 -3.13 -1.65
C ASP A 82 -6.25 -1.72 -1.81
N LEU A 83 -7.35 -1.40 -1.12
CA LEU A 83 -7.93 -0.07 -1.07
C LEU A 83 -8.51 0.15 0.32
N TYR A 84 -8.02 1.17 1.00
CA TYR A 84 -8.46 1.43 2.37
C TYR A 84 -8.66 2.92 2.63
#